data_96a3f68031aa4d00500577c672c7b71b
#
_entry.id   96a3f68031aa4d00500577c672c7b71b
#
_cell.length_a   1.000
_cell.length_b   1.000
_cell.length_c   1.000
_cell.angle_alpha   90.00
_cell.angle_beta   90.00
_cell.angle_gamma   90.00
#
_symmetry.space_group_name_H-M   'P 1'
#
loop_
_entity.id
_entity.type
_entity.pdbx_description
1 polymer ?
#
loop_
_entity_poly.entity_id
_entity_poly.type
_entity_poly.pdbx_seq_one_letter_code
_entity_poly.pdbx_strand_id
1 'polypeptide(L)'
;MSDVKEEVSSLSEKQLRQIDVEYAELNDSDIIERLAYLEINNNEKRIVISDIEPTKEIMSVSDQIFEIQKNFQKIKNMFELFISDVSDFLSIKNKLESKELEIEEADVNRFMIHLLSSGKLFVDFNENQIKQKYSKDSEEFDCIHGFASYQYDINFTYRFCHSLRNYSQHTDLPINEVKAVSPDDETVIIDFYIDLDYLLNSNFKWKKLKGELIKLNQETSKIDAIALVK
;
A
#
# COMPACT_ATOMS: atom_id res chain seq x y z
N MET A 1 -20.36 -40.31 8.34
CA MET A 1 -19.07 -39.61 8.53
C MET A 1 -18.14 -39.67 7.33
N SER A 2 -18.18 -40.69 6.47
CA SER A 2 -17.47 -40.73 5.18
C SER A 2 -18.00 -39.70 4.17
N ASP A 3 -19.31 -39.54 4.15
CA ASP A 3 -20.02 -38.70 3.14
C ASP A 3 -19.70 -37.21 3.25
N VAL A 4 -19.50 -36.68 4.48
CA VAL A 4 -19.15 -35.27 4.70
C VAL A 4 -17.72 -34.93 4.24
N LYS A 5 -16.79 -35.90 4.34
CA LYS A 5 -15.39 -35.72 3.89
C LYS A 5 -15.28 -35.59 2.35
N GLU A 6 -16.12 -36.29 1.61
CA GLU A 6 -16.16 -36.23 0.15
C GLU A 6 -16.82 -34.91 -0.35
N GLU A 7 -17.86 -34.45 0.33
CA GLU A 7 -18.60 -33.24 -0.04
C GLU A 7 -17.75 -31.97 0.08
N VAL A 8 -16.98 -31.81 1.17
CA VAL A 8 -16.13 -30.62 1.39
C VAL A 8 -14.97 -30.57 0.39
N SER A 9 -14.46 -31.71 -0.09
CA SER A 9 -13.34 -31.77 -1.03
C SER A 9 -13.69 -31.29 -2.45
N SER A 10 -14.98 -31.19 -2.78
CA SER A 10 -15.47 -30.78 -4.10
C SER A 10 -15.92 -29.31 -4.18
N LEU A 11 -15.90 -28.57 -3.06
CA LEU A 11 -16.40 -27.21 -2.99
C LEU A 11 -15.40 -26.20 -3.56
N SER A 12 -15.92 -25.26 -4.37
CA SER A 12 -15.15 -24.11 -4.84
C SER A 12 -14.89 -23.10 -3.70
N GLU A 13 -13.86 -22.24 -3.85
CA GLU A 13 -13.58 -21.17 -2.85
C GLU A 13 -14.80 -20.31 -2.49
N LYS A 14 -15.73 -20.14 -3.44
CA LYS A 14 -16.98 -19.40 -3.23
C LYS A 14 -17.96 -20.17 -2.34
N GLN A 15 -17.98 -21.50 -2.46
CA GLN A 15 -18.83 -22.37 -1.64
C GLN A 15 -18.25 -22.53 -0.23
N LEU A 16 -16.91 -22.55 -0.09
CA LEU A 16 -16.25 -22.54 1.22
C LEU A 16 -16.55 -21.23 2.00
N ARG A 17 -16.55 -20.10 1.31
CA ARG A 17 -16.96 -18.81 1.93
C ARG A 17 -18.45 -18.77 2.32
N GLN A 18 -19.29 -19.48 1.61
CA GLN A 18 -20.71 -19.59 1.90
C GLN A 18 -20.98 -20.48 3.13
N ILE A 19 -20.15 -21.51 3.34
CA ILE A 19 -20.16 -22.34 4.56
C ILE A 19 -19.79 -21.49 5.78
N ASP A 20 -18.76 -20.63 5.68
CA ASP A 20 -18.37 -19.71 6.77
C ASP A 20 -19.52 -18.77 7.19
N VAL A 21 -20.39 -18.40 6.27
CA VAL A 21 -21.57 -17.55 6.55
C VAL A 21 -22.71 -18.32 7.19
N GLU A 22 -22.95 -19.55 6.77
CA GLU A 22 -23.97 -20.42 7.40
C GLU A 22 -23.59 -20.85 8.83
N TYR A 23 -22.30 -21.05 9.11
CA TYR A 23 -21.81 -21.34 10.46
C TYR A 23 -21.94 -20.15 11.42
N ALA A 24 -22.00 -18.93 10.92
CA ALA A 24 -22.21 -17.73 11.76
C ALA A 24 -23.63 -17.63 12.35
N GLU A 25 -24.58 -18.44 11.87
CA GLU A 25 -25.96 -18.50 12.39
C GLU A 25 -26.19 -19.64 13.42
N LEU A 26 -25.17 -20.47 13.66
CA LEU A 26 -25.23 -21.51 14.69
C LEU A 26 -25.02 -20.93 16.08
N ASN A 27 -25.79 -21.38 17.07
CA ASN A 27 -25.57 -21.01 18.46
C ASN A 27 -24.21 -21.50 18.95
N ASP A 28 -23.52 -20.72 19.75
CA ASP A 28 -22.18 -21.04 20.33
C ASP A 28 -22.11 -22.43 20.99
N SER A 29 -23.24 -22.99 21.44
CA SER A 29 -23.35 -24.34 22.04
C SER A 29 -23.25 -25.48 21.00
N ASP A 30 -23.44 -25.20 19.71
CA ASP A 30 -23.47 -26.21 18.66
C ASP A 30 -22.18 -26.22 17.82
N ILE A 31 -21.27 -25.30 18.07
CA ILE A 31 -19.96 -25.21 17.39
C ILE A 31 -18.99 -26.17 18.08
N ILE A 32 -18.68 -27.28 17.39
CA ILE A 32 -17.60 -28.18 17.80
C ILE A 32 -16.34 -27.74 17.08
N GLU A 33 -15.43 -27.11 17.80
CA GLU A 33 -14.12 -26.76 17.28
C GLU A 33 -13.29 -28.02 17.03
N ARG A 34 -12.78 -28.15 15.79
CA ARG A 34 -11.94 -29.28 15.39
C ARG A 34 -10.68 -28.79 14.71
N LEU A 35 -9.60 -29.56 14.87
CA LEU A 35 -8.38 -29.31 14.12
C LEU A 35 -8.58 -29.62 12.65
N ALA A 36 -8.21 -28.67 11.78
CA ALA A 36 -8.15 -28.85 10.35
C ALA A 36 -6.71 -28.64 9.88
N TYR A 37 -6.24 -29.44 8.94
CA TYR A 37 -4.94 -29.26 8.32
C TYR A 37 -5.05 -29.35 6.80
N LEU A 38 -4.14 -28.63 6.12
CA LEU A 38 -4.06 -28.63 4.68
C LEU A 38 -3.17 -29.80 4.23
N GLU A 39 -3.76 -30.77 3.54
CA GLU A 39 -3.02 -31.83 2.87
C GLU A 39 -2.73 -31.42 1.42
N ILE A 40 -1.47 -31.50 1.02
CA ILE A 40 -1.03 -31.18 -0.35
C ILE A 40 -0.44 -32.45 -0.97
N ASN A 41 -1.19 -33.03 -1.90
CA ASN A 41 -0.77 -34.20 -2.65
C ASN A 41 -0.83 -33.92 -4.16
N ASN A 42 0.27 -34.04 -4.88
CA ASN A 42 0.33 -33.94 -6.36
C ASN A 42 -0.39 -32.71 -6.95
N ASN A 43 -0.22 -31.51 -6.38
CA ASN A 43 -0.93 -30.26 -6.72
C ASN A 43 -2.41 -30.20 -6.28
N GLU A 44 -2.97 -31.21 -5.68
CA GLU A 44 -4.28 -31.11 -5.04
C GLU A 44 -4.12 -30.64 -3.60
N LYS A 45 -4.95 -29.65 -3.22
CA LYS A 45 -5.03 -29.12 -1.86
C LYS A 45 -6.35 -29.59 -1.24
N ARG A 46 -6.27 -30.28 -0.10
CA ARG A 46 -7.45 -30.75 0.63
C ARG A 46 -7.41 -30.24 2.07
N ILE A 47 -8.53 -29.74 2.55
CA ILE A 47 -8.71 -29.46 3.97
C ILE A 47 -9.21 -30.74 4.63
N VAL A 48 -8.43 -31.26 5.56
CA VAL A 48 -8.80 -32.46 6.33
C VAL A 48 -9.18 -32.02 7.74
N ILE A 49 -10.41 -32.34 8.13
CA ILE A 49 -10.89 -32.08 9.48
C ILE A 49 -10.54 -33.28 10.35
N SER A 50 -9.82 -33.07 11.43
CA SER A 50 -9.44 -34.11 12.38
C SER A 50 -10.61 -34.43 13.31
N ASP A 51 -10.75 -35.71 13.69
CA ASP A 51 -11.68 -36.14 14.74
C ASP A 51 -11.13 -35.85 16.17
N ILE A 52 -9.91 -35.32 16.26
CA ILE A 52 -9.25 -35.00 17.54
C ILE A 52 -9.72 -33.59 17.97
N GLU A 53 -10.32 -33.51 19.16
CA GLU A 53 -10.62 -32.22 19.79
C GLU A 53 -9.30 -31.55 20.22
N PRO A 54 -9.11 -30.25 19.85
CA PRO A 54 -7.90 -29.56 20.25
C PRO A 54 -7.87 -29.33 21.77
N THR A 55 -6.69 -29.44 22.38
CA THR A 55 -6.51 -29.04 23.78
C THR A 55 -6.58 -27.49 23.88
N LYS A 56 -6.86 -26.98 25.08
CA LYS A 56 -6.89 -25.52 25.33
C LYS A 56 -5.57 -24.83 24.96
N GLU A 57 -4.45 -25.54 25.14
CA GLU A 57 -3.13 -25.03 24.78
C GLU A 57 -2.99 -24.89 23.25
N ILE A 58 -3.44 -25.88 22.49
CA ILE A 58 -3.43 -25.87 21.03
C ILE A 58 -4.33 -24.74 20.51
N MET A 59 -5.51 -24.57 21.09
CA MET A 59 -6.44 -23.49 20.77
C MET A 59 -5.77 -22.13 20.98
N SER A 60 -5.18 -21.92 22.17
CA SER A 60 -4.50 -20.66 22.51
C SER A 60 -3.35 -20.33 21.54
N VAL A 61 -2.57 -21.34 21.14
CA VAL A 61 -1.49 -21.15 20.16
C VAL A 61 -2.06 -20.86 18.76
N SER A 62 -3.15 -21.53 18.37
CA SER A 62 -3.83 -21.29 17.11
C SER A 62 -4.35 -19.84 17.02
N ASP A 63 -4.99 -19.34 18.08
CA ASP A 63 -5.48 -17.97 18.17
C ASP A 63 -4.34 -16.95 18.04
N GLN A 64 -3.20 -17.20 18.70
CA GLN A 64 -2.03 -16.34 18.60
C GLN A 64 -1.48 -16.33 17.16
N ILE A 65 -1.37 -17.49 16.50
CA ILE A 65 -0.93 -17.58 15.11
C ILE A 65 -1.90 -16.84 14.19
N PHE A 66 -3.20 -17.01 14.39
CA PHE A 66 -4.23 -16.33 13.61
C PHE A 66 -4.13 -14.80 13.73
N GLU A 67 -3.98 -14.29 14.95
CA GLU A 67 -3.80 -12.84 15.16
C GLU A 67 -2.50 -12.30 14.54
N ILE A 68 -1.41 -13.07 14.58
CA ILE A 68 -0.16 -12.71 13.89
C ILE A 68 -0.38 -12.65 12.37
N GLN A 69 -1.01 -13.66 11.79
CA GLN A 69 -1.30 -13.72 10.35
C GLN A 69 -2.21 -12.56 9.92
N LYS A 70 -3.26 -12.29 10.68
CA LYS A 70 -4.19 -11.18 10.42
C LYS A 70 -3.49 -9.82 10.44
N ASN A 71 -2.61 -9.58 11.40
CA ASN A 71 -1.86 -8.34 11.49
C ASN A 71 -0.84 -8.22 10.35
N PHE A 72 -0.14 -9.32 10.01
CA PHE A 72 0.75 -9.36 8.86
C PHE A 72 0.00 -9.07 7.55
N GLN A 73 -1.20 -9.66 7.36
CA GLN A 73 -2.00 -9.41 6.17
C GLN A 73 -2.43 -7.94 6.03
N LYS A 74 -2.73 -7.26 7.14
CA LYS A 74 -3.04 -5.83 7.11
C LYS A 74 -1.85 -4.99 6.64
N ILE A 75 -0.66 -5.26 7.16
CA ILE A 75 0.58 -4.58 6.76
C ILE A 75 0.87 -4.84 5.29
N LYS A 76 0.76 -6.10 4.86
CA LYS A 76 0.92 -6.52 3.47
C LYS A 76 -0.04 -5.77 2.54
N ASN A 77 -1.32 -5.70 2.88
CA ASN A 77 -2.32 -5.01 2.07
C ASN A 77 -2.00 -3.51 1.91
N MET A 78 -1.53 -2.84 2.97
CA MET A 78 -1.12 -1.43 2.88
C MET A 78 0.12 -1.24 2.00
N PHE A 79 1.07 -2.17 2.08
CA PHE A 79 2.24 -2.16 1.21
C PHE A 79 1.87 -2.43 -0.26
N GLU A 80 1.02 -3.42 -0.52
CA GLU A 80 0.54 -3.74 -1.88
C GLU A 80 -0.23 -2.58 -2.50
N LEU A 81 -1.04 -1.85 -1.72
CA LEU A 81 -1.70 -0.63 -2.18
C LEU A 81 -0.67 0.42 -2.62
N PHE A 82 0.34 0.68 -1.80
CA PHE A 82 1.40 1.64 -2.14
C PHE A 82 2.16 1.22 -3.42
N ILE A 83 2.58 -0.05 -3.52
CA ILE A 83 3.28 -0.56 -4.71
C ILE A 83 2.41 -0.52 -5.96
N SER A 84 1.10 -0.77 -5.83
CA SER A 84 0.15 -0.62 -6.94
C SER A 84 0.10 0.82 -7.45
N ASP A 85 -0.01 1.80 -6.55
CA ASP A 85 -0.03 3.22 -6.92
C ASP A 85 1.30 3.67 -7.56
N VAL A 86 2.46 3.15 -7.07
CA VAL A 86 3.77 3.35 -7.72
C VAL A 86 3.75 2.80 -9.15
N SER A 87 3.29 1.56 -9.33
CA SER A 87 3.23 0.90 -10.64
C SER A 87 2.30 1.65 -11.60
N ASP A 88 1.14 2.06 -11.12
CA ASP A 88 0.16 2.80 -11.90
C ASP A 88 0.73 4.15 -12.37
N PHE A 89 1.35 4.91 -11.47
CA PHE A 89 1.98 6.19 -11.82
C PHE A 89 3.12 6.01 -12.83
N LEU A 90 4.00 5.03 -12.64
CA LEU A 90 5.10 4.77 -13.57
C LEU A 90 4.63 4.26 -14.93
N SER A 91 3.51 3.53 -14.99
CA SER A 91 2.94 2.99 -16.23
C SER A 91 2.23 4.02 -17.09
N ILE A 92 1.77 5.13 -16.48
CA ILE A 92 0.96 6.13 -17.17
C ILE A 92 1.71 6.79 -18.33
N LYS A 93 3.01 7.08 -18.15
CA LYS A 93 3.87 7.62 -19.19
C LYS A 93 3.89 6.72 -20.43
N ASN A 94 4.16 5.43 -20.23
CA ASN A 94 4.22 4.46 -21.33
C ASN A 94 2.88 4.32 -22.06
N LYS A 95 1.77 4.30 -21.31
CA LYS A 95 0.41 4.21 -21.88
C LYS A 95 0.02 5.43 -22.69
N LEU A 96 0.49 6.61 -22.30
CA LEU A 96 0.30 7.85 -23.06
C LEU A 96 1.15 7.87 -24.33
N GLU A 97 2.42 7.50 -24.21
CA GLU A 97 3.35 7.44 -25.35
C GLU A 97 2.93 6.41 -26.39
N SER A 98 2.34 5.27 -25.96
CA SER A 98 1.76 4.25 -26.86
C SER A 98 0.38 4.60 -27.43
N LYS A 99 -0.20 5.75 -27.05
CA LYS A 99 -1.57 6.18 -27.42
C LYS A 99 -2.67 5.20 -26.99
N GLU A 100 -2.39 4.34 -25.99
CA GLU A 100 -3.39 3.43 -25.40
C GLU A 100 -4.39 4.16 -24.51
N LEU A 101 -4.02 5.36 -24.05
CA LEU A 101 -4.83 6.19 -23.18
C LEU A 101 -4.82 7.64 -23.67
N GLU A 102 -5.98 8.27 -23.68
CA GLU A 102 -6.12 9.72 -23.68
C GLU A 102 -6.36 10.16 -22.25
N ILE A 103 -5.41 10.89 -21.67
CA ILE A 103 -5.47 11.32 -20.26
C ILE A 103 -5.31 12.83 -20.20
N GLU A 104 -6.13 13.45 -19.36
CA GLU A 104 -6.00 14.87 -19.03
C GLU A 104 -4.93 15.08 -17.94
N GLU A 105 -4.39 16.29 -17.84
CA GLU A 105 -3.43 16.68 -16.79
C GLU A 105 -3.97 16.36 -15.37
N ALA A 106 -5.27 16.49 -15.17
CA ALA A 106 -5.96 16.14 -13.92
C ALA A 106 -5.79 14.67 -13.54
N ASP A 107 -5.77 13.76 -14.53
CA ASP A 107 -5.57 12.33 -14.26
C ASP A 107 -4.15 12.02 -13.82
N VAL A 108 -3.14 12.65 -14.45
CA VAL A 108 -1.73 12.51 -14.03
C VAL A 108 -1.57 12.94 -12.57
N ASN A 109 -2.15 14.09 -12.22
CA ASN A 109 -2.16 14.59 -10.85
C ASN A 109 -2.89 13.65 -9.89
N ARG A 110 -4.01 13.03 -10.31
CA ARG A 110 -4.73 12.04 -9.51
C ARG A 110 -3.84 10.85 -9.15
N PHE A 111 -3.11 10.29 -10.11
CA PHE A 111 -2.19 9.19 -9.85
C PHE A 111 -1.04 9.60 -8.90
N MET A 112 -0.47 10.80 -9.09
CA MET A 112 0.56 11.31 -8.19
C MET A 112 0.05 11.52 -6.77
N ILE A 113 -1.16 12.08 -6.60
CA ILE A 113 -1.80 12.27 -5.29
C ILE A 113 -2.09 10.93 -4.61
N HIS A 114 -2.54 9.91 -5.36
CA HIS A 114 -2.76 8.57 -4.83
C HIS A 114 -1.46 7.97 -4.32
N LEU A 115 -0.39 8.00 -5.12
CA LEU A 115 0.93 7.53 -4.74
C LEU A 115 1.46 8.20 -3.46
N LEU A 116 1.42 9.53 -3.40
CA LEU A 116 1.87 10.28 -2.23
C LEU A 116 1.03 9.96 -0.99
N SER A 117 -0.27 9.73 -1.17
CA SER A 117 -1.20 9.45 -0.09
C SER A 117 -1.06 8.03 0.44
N SER A 118 -0.93 7.03 -0.43
CA SER A 118 -0.76 5.63 -0.03
C SER A 118 0.60 5.39 0.62
N GLY A 119 1.66 6.05 0.15
CA GLY A 119 2.98 6.01 0.81
C GLY A 119 2.93 6.55 2.24
N LYS A 120 2.28 7.70 2.45
CA LYS A 120 2.08 8.25 3.80
C LYS A 120 1.19 7.35 4.65
N LEU A 121 0.11 6.81 4.07
CA LEU A 121 -0.81 5.90 4.74
C LEU A 121 -0.07 4.64 5.23
N PHE A 122 0.82 4.07 4.42
CA PHE A 122 1.62 2.91 4.80
C PHE A 122 2.49 3.19 6.03
N VAL A 123 3.18 4.33 6.07
CA VAL A 123 4.01 4.72 7.22
C VAL A 123 3.15 4.92 8.46
N ASP A 124 2.08 5.73 8.37
CA ASP A 124 1.19 6.04 9.49
C ASP A 124 0.49 4.79 10.03
N PHE A 125 0.09 3.89 9.15
CA PHE A 125 -0.54 2.64 9.54
C PHE A 125 0.42 1.78 10.38
N ASN A 126 1.68 1.62 9.94
CA ASN A 126 2.67 0.84 10.68
C ASN A 126 2.96 1.45 12.07
N GLU A 127 3.20 2.76 12.14
CA GLU A 127 3.40 3.46 13.42
C GLU A 127 2.20 3.26 14.35
N ASN A 128 0.98 3.39 13.84
CA ASN A 128 -0.24 3.20 14.65
C ASN A 128 -0.43 1.76 15.12
N GLN A 129 -0.12 0.74 14.28
CA GLN A 129 -0.21 -0.67 14.69
C GLN A 129 0.76 -0.98 15.82
N ILE A 130 2.01 -0.52 15.72
CA ILE A 130 3.02 -0.73 16.75
C ILE A 130 2.63 0.01 18.05
N LYS A 131 2.19 1.27 17.93
CA LYS A 131 1.74 2.05 19.07
C LYS A 131 0.55 1.42 19.81
N GLN A 132 -0.41 0.83 19.08
CA GLN A 132 -1.56 0.16 19.68
C GLN A 132 -1.17 -1.14 20.38
N LYS A 133 -0.20 -1.88 19.83
CA LYS A 133 0.22 -3.17 20.35
C LYS A 133 1.19 -3.05 21.54
N TYR A 134 2.13 -2.11 21.49
CA TYR A 134 3.26 -2.03 22.42
C TYR A 134 3.29 -0.73 23.28
N SER A 135 2.43 0.22 23.01
CA SER A 135 2.42 1.60 23.51
C SER A 135 3.38 2.56 22.80
N LYS A 136 3.17 3.86 23.07
CA LYS A 136 4.01 4.93 22.49
C LYS A 136 5.42 4.99 23.12
N ASP A 137 5.56 4.51 24.34
CA ASP A 137 6.80 4.59 25.13
C ASP A 137 7.59 3.26 25.08
N SER A 138 7.33 2.42 24.07
CA SER A 138 8.01 1.13 23.88
C SER A 138 9.22 1.26 22.94
N GLU A 139 10.20 0.37 23.10
CA GLU A 139 11.37 0.28 22.23
C GLU A 139 10.97 -0.04 20.78
N GLU A 140 9.91 -0.82 20.58
CA GLU A 140 9.39 -1.16 19.24
C GLU A 140 8.85 0.08 18.53
N PHE A 141 8.13 0.96 19.26
CA PHE A 141 7.66 2.22 18.70
C PHE A 141 8.81 3.16 18.38
N ASP A 142 9.76 3.30 19.31
CA ASP A 142 10.95 4.14 19.12
C ASP A 142 11.79 3.68 17.90
N CYS A 143 11.89 2.37 17.68
CA CYS A 143 12.58 1.81 16.52
C CYS A 143 11.92 2.23 15.20
N ILE A 144 10.60 2.03 15.05
CA ILE A 144 9.87 2.36 13.81
C ILE A 144 9.79 3.86 13.59
N HIS A 145 9.43 4.61 14.61
CA HIS A 145 9.34 6.08 14.56
C HIS A 145 10.71 6.73 14.34
N GLY A 146 11.74 6.22 15.00
CA GLY A 146 13.11 6.67 14.82
C GLY A 146 13.63 6.42 13.42
N PHE A 147 13.34 5.26 12.84
CA PHE A 147 13.68 4.97 11.44
C PHE A 147 12.98 5.91 10.45
N ALA A 148 11.68 6.13 10.61
CA ALA A 148 10.93 7.05 9.75
C ALA A 148 11.45 8.50 9.88
N SER A 149 11.76 8.94 11.11
CA SER A 149 12.37 10.24 11.38
C SER A 149 13.75 10.38 10.76
N TYR A 150 14.58 9.35 10.90
CA TYR A 150 15.91 9.31 10.29
C TYR A 150 15.83 9.41 8.77
N GLN A 151 14.94 8.63 8.12
CA GLN A 151 14.73 8.73 6.67
C GLN A 151 14.29 10.13 6.25
N TYR A 152 13.39 10.75 7.03
CA TYR A 152 12.96 12.13 6.79
C TYR A 152 14.12 13.12 6.86
N ASP A 153 15.05 12.94 7.78
CA ASP A 153 16.18 13.87 7.96
C ASP A 153 17.27 13.70 6.89
N ILE A 154 17.58 12.46 6.47
CA ILE A 154 18.69 12.21 5.52
C ILE A 154 18.25 12.15 4.05
N ASN A 155 17.02 11.76 3.76
CA ASN A 155 16.56 11.52 2.39
C ASN A 155 15.70 12.69 1.89
N PHE A 156 16.26 13.46 0.94
CA PHE A 156 15.56 14.60 0.33
C PHE A 156 14.26 14.15 -0.35
N THR A 157 14.30 13.09 -1.15
CA THR A 157 13.12 12.60 -1.90
C THR A 157 11.98 12.23 -0.95
N TYR A 158 12.26 11.47 0.12
CA TYR A 158 11.25 11.11 1.12
C TYR A 158 10.64 12.37 1.78
N ARG A 159 11.49 13.31 2.21
CA ARG A 159 11.07 14.57 2.82
C ARG A 159 10.27 15.44 1.86
N PHE A 160 10.68 15.49 0.59
CA PHE A 160 9.98 16.24 -0.45
C PHE A 160 8.61 15.62 -0.75
N CYS A 161 8.52 14.31 -0.99
CA CYS A 161 7.25 13.61 -1.21
C CYS A 161 6.28 13.77 -0.04
N HIS A 162 6.78 13.68 1.20
CA HIS A 162 5.96 13.91 2.40
C HIS A 162 5.37 15.34 2.43
N SER A 163 6.16 16.34 2.06
CA SER A 163 5.73 17.74 2.03
C SER A 163 4.84 18.03 0.81
N LEU A 164 5.14 17.43 -0.33
CA LEU A 164 4.35 17.55 -1.56
C LEU A 164 2.94 16.96 -1.39
N ARG A 165 2.82 15.85 -0.65
CA ARG A 165 1.50 15.31 -0.27
C ARG A 165 0.69 16.33 0.53
N ASN A 166 1.30 17.01 1.51
CA ASN A 166 0.61 18.04 2.27
C ASN A 166 0.28 19.28 1.41
N TYR A 167 1.17 19.65 0.49
CA TYR A 167 0.93 20.69 -0.49
C TYR A 167 -0.30 20.35 -1.35
N SER A 168 -0.36 19.15 -1.89
CA SER A 168 -1.46 18.72 -2.76
C SER A 168 -2.83 18.64 -2.07
N GLN A 169 -2.84 18.46 -0.74
CA GLN A 169 -4.08 18.44 0.02
C GLN A 169 -4.62 19.80 0.42
N HIS A 170 -3.77 20.82 0.49
CA HIS A 170 -4.11 22.08 1.11
C HIS A 170 -3.88 23.32 0.23
N THR A 171 -3.20 23.15 -0.91
CA THR A 171 -2.76 24.31 -1.70
C THR A 171 -3.08 24.14 -3.18
N ASP A 172 -2.43 23.19 -3.88
CA ASP A 172 -2.60 23.04 -5.33
C ASP A 172 -2.12 21.67 -5.82
N LEU A 173 -2.24 21.40 -7.13
CA LEU A 173 -1.82 20.16 -7.77
C LEU A 173 -0.29 20.05 -7.80
N PRO A 174 0.27 18.83 -7.56
CA PRO A 174 1.72 18.65 -7.47
C PRO A 174 2.42 18.69 -8.83
N ILE A 175 1.80 18.19 -9.90
CA ILE A 175 2.32 18.26 -11.27
C ILE A 175 1.65 19.43 -11.96
N ASN A 176 2.43 20.39 -12.40
CA ASN A 176 1.95 21.64 -12.98
C ASN A 176 2.47 21.87 -14.40
N GLU A 177 3.16 20.89 -14.97
CA GLU A 177 3.51 20.88 -16.38
C GLU A 177 3.55 19.46 -16.93
N VAL A 178 2.76 19.22 -17.98
CA VAL A 178 2.82 18.01 -18.81
C VAL A 178 3.33 18.44 -20.18
N LYS A 179 4.50 17.94 -20.57
CA LYS A 179 5.13 18.29 -21.84
C LYS A 179 5.08 17.09 -22.79
N ALA A 180 4.44 17.28 -23.93
CA ALA A 180 4.45 16.31 -25.03
C ALA A 180 5.30 16.86 -26.16
N VAL A 181 6.23 16.03 -26.67
CA VAL A 181 7.10 16.35 -27.81
C VAL A 181 7.01 15.19 -28.80
N SER A 182 6.74 15.52 -30.08
CA SER A 182 6.81 14.55 -31.17
C SER A 182 8.07 14.86 -31.99
N PRO A 183 9.17 14.12 -31.79
CA PRO A 183 10.38 14.30 -32.59
C PRO A 183 10.20 13.85 -34.03
N ASP A 184 9.23 12.98 -34.30
CA ASP A 184 8.81 12.48 -35.61
C ASP A 184 7.28 12.23 -35.59
N ASP A 185 6.71 11.84 -36.74
CA ASP A 185 5.25 11.61 -36.88
C ASP A 185 4.74 10.36 -36.15
N GLU A 186 5.64 9.49 -35.68
CA GLU A 186 5.28 8.21 -35.04
C GLU A 186 5.50 8.20 -33.54
N THR A 187 6.49 8.98 -33.06
CA THR A 187 6.92 8.97 -31.66
C THR A 187 6.34 10.13 -30.88
N VAL A 188 5.80 9.85 -29.71
CA VAL A 188 5.41 10.88 -28.72
C VAL A 188 6.19 10.64 -27.44
N ILE A 189 6.90 11.66 -26.96
CA ILE A 189 7.59 11.65 -25.68
C ILE A 189 6.81 12.55 -24.73
N ILE A 190 6.48 12.01 -23.56
CA ILE A 190 5.69 12.74 -22.54
C ILE A 190 6.47 12.81 -21.24
N ASP A 191 6.64 14.01 -20.72
CA ASP A 191 7.30 14.24 -19.46
C ASP A 191 6.38 15.00 -18.48
N PHE A 192 6.48 14.66 -17.21
CA PHE A 192 5.72 15.27 -16.13
C PHE A 192 6.66 16.05 -15.22
N TYR A 193 6.40 17.33 -15.06
CA TYR A 193 7.28 18.19 -14.27
C TYR A 193 6.56 18.84 -13.10
N ILE A 194 7.32 18.97 -12.03
CA ILE A 194 7.01 19.76 -10.84
C ILE A 194 7.86 21.03 -10.94
N ASP A 195 7.25 22.15 -11.22
CA ASP A 195 7.92 23.46 -11.35
C ASP A 195 8.25 24.03 -9.97
N LEU A 196 9.54 24.26 -9.71
CA LEU A 196 10.02 24.71 -8.41
C LEU A 196 9.69 26.20 -8.15
N ASP A 197 9.67 27.04 -9.18
CA ASP A 197 9.24 28.42 -9.03
C ASP A 197 7.78 28.50 -8.64
N TYR A 198 6.93 27.70 -9.26
CA TYR A 198 5.51 27.62 -8.93
C TYR A 198 5.30 27.18 -7.48
N LEU A 199 6.00 26.12 -7.03
CA LEU A 199 5.93 25.66 -5.65
C LEU A 199 6.40 26.71 -4.65
N LEU A 200 7.54 27.37 -4.92
CA LEU A 200 8.16 28.35 -4.02
C LEU A 200 7.35 29.65 -3.92
N ASN A 201 6.63 30.03 -4.97
CA ASN A 201 5.76 31.21 -5.00
C ASN A 201 4.37 30.96 -4.39
N SER A 202 4.04 29.69 -4.08
CA SER A 202 2.79 29.35 -3.41
C SER A 202 2.75 29.82 -1.95
N ASN A 203 1.54 29.90 -1.38
CA ASN A 203 1.35 30.21 0.04
C ASN A 203 1.70 29.05 0.99
N PHE A 204 2.21 27.92 0.47
CA PHE A 204 2.54 26.75 1.27
C PHE A 204 3.82 26.95 2.08
N LYS A 205 3.81 26.50 3.33
CA LYS A 205 4.96 26.63 4.25
C LYS A 205 5.90 25.43 4.12
N TRP A 206 6.89 25.51 3.26
CA TRP A 206 7.88 24.44 3.02
C TRP A 206 8.84 24.18 4.21
N LYS A 207 8.80 24.99 5.26
CA LYS A 207 9.60 24.82 6.50
C LYS A 207 11.10 24.60 6.20
N LYS A 208 11.68 23.50 6.74
CA LYS A 208 13.11 23.13 6.53
C LYS A 208 13.46 22.89 5.05
N LEU A 209 12.51 22.42 4.25
CA LEU A 209 12.71 22.18 2.82
C LEU A 209 12.91 23.43 1.97
N LYS A 210 12.41 24.60 2.41
CA LYS A 210 12.46 25.82 1.61
C LYS A 210 13.87 26.16 1.11
N GLY A 211 14.86 26.03 1.99
CA GLY A 211 16.25 26.32 1.63
C GLY A 211 16.84 25.34 0.61
N GLU A 212 16.45 24.05 0.70
CA GLU A 212 16.86 23.01 -0.25
C GLU A 212 16.20 23.22 -1.62
N LEU A 213 14.91 23.55 -1.64
CA LEU A 213 14.18 23.83 -2.88
C LEU A 213 14.72 25.08 -3.59
N ILE A 214 15.10 26.14 -2.85
CA ILE A 214 15.72 27.34 -3.43
C ILE A 214 17.07 26.98 -4.07
N LYS A 215 17.92 26.18 -3.41
CA LYS A 215 19.18 25.73 -3.99
C LYS A 215 18.97 24.88 -5.24
N LEU A 216 18.04 23.92 -5.16
CA LEU A 216 17.70 23.07 -6.29
C LEU A 216 17.18 23.89 -7.47
N ASN A 217 16.37 24.91 -7.20
CA ASN A 217 15.83 25.80 -8.23
C ASN A 217 16.88 26.67 -8.94
N GLN A 218 18.05 26.89 -8.31
CA GLN A 218 19.20 27.52 -8.96
C GLN A 218 19.92 26.60 -9.96
N GLU A 219 19.80 25.29 -9.76
CA GLU A 219 20.43 24.26 -10.60
C GLU A 219 19.47 23.76 -11.68
N THR A 220 18.21 23.54 -11.31
CA THR A 220 17.13 23.12 -12.21
C THR A 220 15.82 23.75 -11.78
N SER A 221 15.09 24.35 -12.70
CA SER A 221 13.79 24.93 -12.39
C SER A 221 12.67 23.89 -12.21
N LYS A 222 12.91 22.64 -12.56
CA LYS A 222 11.89 21.59 -12.61
C LYS A 222 12.43 20.26 -12.10
N ILE A 223 11.55 19.49 -11.46
CA ILE A 223 11.79 18.11 -11.08
C ILE A 223 10.98 17.19 -12.00
N ASP A 224 11.61 16.21 -12.62
CA ASP A 224 10.91 15.14 -13.32
C ASP A 224 10.18 14.24 -12.29
N ALA A 225 8.85 14.22 -12.38
CA ALA A 225 8.03 13.47 -11.45
C ALA A 225 8.22 11.95 -11.53
N ILE A 226 8.57 11.43 -12.72
CA ILE A 226 8.88 10.00 -12.90
C ILE A 226 10.24 9.66 -12.27
N ALA A 227 11.24 10.52 -12.45
CA ALA A 227 12.56 10.31 -11.85
C ALA A 227 12.52 10.41 -10.31
N LEU A 228 11.59 11.19 -9.75
CA LEU A 228 11.39 11.30 -8.31
C LEU A 228 10.91 9.98 -7.68
N VAL A 229 10.22 9.13 -8.43
CA VAL A 229 9.59 7.89 -7.94
C VAL A 229 10.45 6.64 -8.20
N LYS A 230 11.39 6.69 -9.14
CA LYS A 230 12.36 5.62 -9.42
C LYS A 230 13.48 5.58 -8.39
#